data_f1650b77a8f2c6c65eed255bf5ad3796
#
_entry.id   f1650b77a8f2c6c65eed255bf5ad3796
#
_cell.length_a   1.000
_cell.length_b   1.000
_cell.length_c   1.000
_cell.angle_alpha   90.00
_cell.angle_beta   90.00
_cell.angle_gamma   90.00
#
_symmetry.space_group_name_H-M   'P 1'
#
loop_
_entity.id
_entity.type
_entity.pdbx_description
1 polymer ?
#
loop_
_entity_poly.entity_id
_entity_poly.type
_entity_poly.pdbx_seq_one_letter_code
_entity_poly.pdbx_strand_id
1 'polypeptide(L)'
;MTGCGKMATQRYAAEDVVLSGTMIARGTPVVVVLAAANRDPQFFALAADLDVTRAANKHLGFGYGVHFCIGAPLARLEARIAFDTLLKRIPTMRLAVPAADLRYNESAVVRGLVRLPMAWQRFDKTRGV
;
A
#
# COMPACT_ATOMS: atom_id res chain seq x y z
N MET A 1 8.31 3.84 -0.72
CA MET A 1 7.55 2.90 0.11
C MET A 1 6.49 2.23 -0.74
N THR A 2 6.59 0.93 -0.97
CA THR A 2 5.50 0.16 -1.55
C THR A 2 4.54 -0.15 -0.42
N GLY A 3 3.36 0.47 -0.42
CA GLY A 3 2.35 0.23 0.59
C GLY A 3 1.98 -1.26 0.68
N CYS A 4 1.61 -1.71 1.87
CA CYS A 4 0.93 -2.99 2.05
C CYS A 4 -0.37 -2.93 1.27
N GLY A 5 -0.51 -3.76 0.24
CA GLY A 5 -1.71 -3.81 -0.56
C GLY A 5 -1.55 -4.69 -1.79
N LYS A 6 -2.62 -4.83 -2.52
CA LYS A 6 -2.62 -5.55 -3.78
C LYS A 6 -1.64 -4.87 -4.73
N MET A 7 -0.55 -5.56 -5.08
CA MET A 7 0.42 -5.04 -6.02
C MET A 7 -0.11 -5.05 -7.45
N ALA A 8 -0.93 -6.05 -7.78
CA ALA A 8 -1.44 -6.25 -9.12
C ALA A 8 -2.86 -6.86 -9.11
N THR A 9 -3.56 -6.72 -10.23
CA THR A 9 -4.82 -7.40 -10.51
C THR A 9 -4.79 -7.96 -11.92
N GLN A 10 -5.36 -9.15 -12.09
CA GLN A 10 -5.43 -9.80 -13.40
C GLN A 10 -6.76 -9.46 -14.09
N ARG A 11 -6.70 -9.28 -15.40
CA ARG A 11 -7.83 -9.11 -16.31
C ARG A 11 -7.60 -10.00 -17.54
N TYR A 12 -8.62 -10.13 -18.35
CA TYR A 12 -8.52 -10.77 -19.67
C TYR A 12 -9.07 -9.80 -20.71
N ALA A 13 -8.41 -9.72 -21.85
CA ALA A 13 -8.89 -8.90 -22.94
C ALA A 13 -10.23 -9.45 -23.46
N ALA A 14 -11.28 -8.63 -23.47
CA ALA A 14 -12.62 -9.02 -23.93
C ALA A 14 -12.68 -9.09 -25.48
N GLU A 15 -11.82 -8.34 -26.13
CA GLU A 15 -11.67 -8.24 -27.59
C GLU A 15 -10.20 -7.96 -27.93
N ASP A 16 -9.84 -7.98 -29.20
CA ASP A 16 -8.52 -7.53 -29.65
C ASP A 16 -8.39 -6.04 -29.39
N VAL A 17 -7.32 -5.62 -28.72
CA VAL A 17 -7.10 -4.21 -28.35
C VAL A 17 -5.64 -3.82 -28.57
N VAL A 18 -5.43 -2.60 -29.06
CA VAL A 18 -4.08 -2.01 -29.16
C VAL A 18 -3.88 -1.07 -27.98
N LEU A 19 -2.91 -1.37 -27.12
CA LEU A 19 -2.54 -0.55 -25.98
C LEU A 19 -1.09 -0.08 -26.13
N SER A 20 -0.88 1.23 -26.23
CA SER A 20 0.44 1.83 -26.45
C SER A 20 1.24 1.18 -27.58
N GLY A 21 0.60 0.92 -28.72
CA GLY A 21 1.21 0.30 -29.87
C GLY A 21 1.38 -1.23 -29.81
N THR A 22 1.01 -1.86 -28.70
CA THR A 22 1.08 -3.32 -28.54
C THR A 22 -0.30 -3.93 -28.75
N MET A 23 -0.40 -4.91 -29.67
CA MET A 23 -1.61 -5.69 -29.88
C MET A 23 -1.79 -6.71 -28.75
N ILE A 24 -2.94 -6.71 -28.14
CA ILE A 24 -3.36 -7.68 -27.11
C ILE A 24 -4.57 -8.41 -27.66
N ALA A 25 -4.39 -9.68 -27.98
CA ALA A 25 -5.48 -10.51 -28.52
C ALA A 25 -6.55 -10.81 -27.47
N ARG A 26 -7.78 -11.00 -27.91
CA ARG A 26 -8.89 -11.46 -27.07
C ARG A 26 -8.51 -12.71 -26.26
N GLY A 27 -8.87 -12.72 -24.99
CA GLY A 27 -8.57 -13.82 -24.06
C GLY A 27 -7.18 -13.77 -23.45
N THR A 28 -6.30 -12.86 -23.89
CA THR A 28 -4.97 -12.71 -23.30
C THR A 28 -5.06 -12.25 -21.85
N PRO A 29 -4.37 -12.92 -20.90
CA PRO A 29 -4.28 -12.45 -19.54
C PRO A 29 -3.41 -11.18 -19.45
N VAL A 30 -3.95 -10.15 -18.80
CA VAL A 30 -3.29 -8.86 -18.59
C VAL A 30 -3.14 -8.62 -17.10
N VAL A 31 -1.93 -8.38 -16.63
CA VAL A 31 -1.65 -8.04 -15.23
C VAL A 31 -1.49 -6.52 -15.10
N VAL A 32 -2.43 -5.90 -14.41
CA VAL A 32 -2.38 -4.46 -14.09
C VAL A 32 -1.62 -4.25 -12.80
N VAL A 33 -0.43 -3.66 -12.87
CA VAL A 33 0.44 -3.43 -11.71
C VAL A 33 0.03 -2.14 -10.99
N LEU A 34 -0.90 -2.24 -10.04
CA LEU A 34 -1.44 -1.10 -9.28
C LEU A 34 -0.35 -0.36 -8.50
N ALA A 35 0.64 -1.09 -8.01
CA ALA A 35 1.77 -0.51 -7.28
C ALA A 35 2.63 0.41 -8.17
N ALA A 36 2.78 0.08 -9.46
CA ALA A 36 3.47 0.93 -10.44
C ALA A 36 2.63 2.19 -10.74
N ALA A 37 1.33 2.00 -11.00
CA ALA A 37 0.42 3.10 -11.27
C ALA A 37 0.36 4.12 -10.11
N ASN A 38 0.43 3.66 -8.85
CA ASN A 38 0.49 4.53 -7.68
C ASN A 38 1.83 5.27 -7.51
N ARG A 39 2.80 4.98 -8.36
CA ARG A 39 4.12 5.62 -8.40
C ARG A 39 4.42 6.29 -9.74
N ASP A 40 3.42 6.48 -10.56
CA ASP A 40 3.57 7.15 -11.84
C ASP A 40 3.82 8.65 -11.61
N PRO A 41 4.98 9.19 -12.01
CA PRO A 41 5.32 10.61 -11.81
C PRO A 41 4.47 11.55 -12.66
N GLN A 42 3.77 11.04 -13.68
CA GLN A 42 2.83 11.84 -14.46
C GLN A 42 1.55 12.16 -13.67
N PHE A 43 1.21 11.33 -12.68
CA PHE A 43 0.01 11.50 -11.85
C PHE A 43 0.30 11.92 -10.41
N PHE A 44 1.49 11.57 -9.90
CA PHE A 44 1.86 11.85 -8.51
C PHE A 44 3.20 12.56 -8.44
N ALA A 45 3.21 13.83 -8.14
CA ALA A 45 4.45 14.54 -7.84
C ALA A 45 5.20 13.85 -6.70
N LEU A 46 6.53 13.71 -6.82
CA LEU A 46 7.37 12.98 -5.85
C LEU A 46 6.81 11.59 -5.52
N ALA A 47 6.43 10.84 -6.55
CA ALA A 47 5.74 9.56 -6.42
C ALA A 47 6.51 8.47 -5.65
N ALA A 48 7.84 8.62 -5.53
CA ALA A 48 8.69 7.72 -4.74
C ALA A 48 8.62 7.99 -3.23
N ASP A 49 8.24 9.20 -2.83
CA ASP A 49 8.27 9.65 -1.44
C ASP A 49 6.96 9.33 -0.72
N LEU A 50 7.08 8.99 0.57
CA LEU A 50 5.94 8.88 1.45
C LEU A 50 5.58 10.28 1.98
N ASP A 51 4.52 10.85 1.42
CA ASP A 51 3.95 12.10 1.90
C ASP A 51 2.54 11.84 2.46
N VAL A 52 2.42 11.87 3.79
CA VAL A 52 1.14 11.68 4.50
C VAL A 52 0.25 12.92 4.46
N THR A 53 0.77 14.05 3.98
CA THR A 53 0.04 15.33 3.87
C THR A 53 -0.51 15.57 2.46
N ARG A 54 -0.26 14.66 1.54
CA ARG A 54 -0.67 14.77 0.14
C ARG A 54 -2.18 14.99 0.01
N ALA A 55 -2.59 16.17 -0.42
CA ALA A 55 -4.00 16.57 -0.53
C ALA A 55 -4.74 15.80 -1.64
N ALA A 56 -4.12 15.65 -2.81
CA ALA A 56 -4.69 14.91 -3.94
C ALA A 56 -4.10 13.50 -3.99
N ASN A 57 -4.85 12.52 -3.49
CA ASN A 57 -4.39 11.13 -3.43
C ASN A 57 -5.44 10.18 -4.07
N LYS A 58 -5.48 10.17 -5.40
CA LYS A 58 -6.33 9.26 -6.19
C LYS A 58 -5.65 7.91 -6.41
N HIS A 59 -5.16 7.30 -5.33
CA HIS A 59 -4.47 6.01 -5.43
C HIS A 59 -5.39 4.85 -5.87
N LEU A 60 -4.82 3.88 -6.55
CA LEU A 60 -5.50 2.67 -7.01
C LEU A 60 -5.35 1.47 -6.07
N GLY A 61 -4.95 1.69 -4.82
CA GLY A 61 -4.72 0.62 -3.83
C GLY A 61 -5.96 -0.24 -3.54
N PHE A 62 -7.15 0.31 -3.75
CA PHE A 62 -8.43 -0.39 -3.66
C PHE A 62 -9.05 -0.73 -5.02
N GLY A 63 -8.29 -0.59 -6.11
CA GLY A 63 -8.80 -0.77 -7.46
C GLY A 63 -9.57 0.43 -7.98
N TYR A 64 -10.33 0.21 -9.05
CA TYR A 64 -11.13 1.24 -9.73
C TYR A 64 -12.34 0.61 -10.45
N GLY A 65 -13.39 1.41 -10.68
CA GLY A 65 -14.58 1.02 -11.44
C GLY A 65 -15.48 0.02 -10.68
N VAL A 66 -16.16 -0.84 -11.42
CA VAL A 66 -17.16 -1.80 -10.89
C VAL A 66 -16.57 -2.82 -9.92
N HIS A 67 -15.26 -3.01 -9.95
CA HIS A 67 -14.51 -3.88 -9.04
C HIS A 67 -13.77 -3.12 -7.94
N PHE A 68 -14.13 -1.86 -7.68
CA PHE A 68 -13.60 -1.15 -6.52
C PHE A 68 -13.87 -1.95 -5.25
N CYS A 69 -12.87 -2.03 -4.38
CA CYS A 69 -12.94 -2.86 -3.19
C CYS A 69 -14.12 -2.47 -2.29
N ILE A 70 -15.06 -3.38 -2.11
CA ILE A 70 -16.23 -3.16 -1.23
C ILE A 70 -15.81 -2.97 0.24
N GLY A 71 -14.69 -3.54 0.66
CA GLY A 71 -14.13 -3.39 2.01
C GLY A 71 -13.31 -2.12 2.23
N ALA A 72 -13.17 -1.24 1.24
CA ALA A 72 -12.35 -0.04 1.37
C ALA A 72 -12.77 0.90 2.51
N PRO A 73 -14.07 1.15 2.79
CA PRO A 73 -14.48 1.95 3.93
C PRO A 73 -14.10 1.32 5.26
N LEU A 74 -14.28 0.02 5.41
CA LEU A 74 -13.91 -0.73 6.61
C LEU A 74 -12.40 -0.71 6.83
N ALA A 75 -11.61 -1.02 5.81
CA ALA A 75 -10.15 -1.01 5.88
C ALA A 75 -9.60 0.37 6.28
N ARG A 76 -10.20 1.45 5.80
CA ARG A 76 -9.83 2.82 6.19
C ARG A 76 -10.18 3.12 7.65
N LEU A 77 -11.35 2.67 8.10
CA LEU A 77 -11.76 2.83 9.50
C LEU A 77 -10.84 2.06 10.44
N GLU A 78 -10.55 0.80 10.13
CA GLU A 78 -9.63 -0.03 10.91
C GLU A 78 -8.22 0.58 10.97
N ALA A 79 -7.68 1.01 9.83
CA ALA A 79 -6.37 1.66 9.78
C ALA A 79 -6.35 2.95 10.63
N ARG A 80 -7.38 3.78 10.54
CA ARG A 80 -7.50 5.01 11.33
C ARG A 80 -7.49 4.71 12.83
N ILE A 81 -8.34 3.78 13.28
CA ILE A 81 -8.42 3.40 14.70
C ILE A 81 -7.09 2.81 15.18
N ALA A 82 -6.49 1.93 14.36
CA ALA A 82 -5.22 1.30 14.70
C ALA A 82 -4.09 2.33 14.85
N PHE A 83 -3.92 3.22 13.87
CA PHE A 83 -2.88 4.26 13.92
C PHE A 83 -3.12 5.25 15.05
N ASP A 84 -4.35 5.75 15.24
CA ASP A 84 -4.68 6.64 16.34
C ASP A 84 -4.36 6.00 17.70
N THR A 85 -4.69 4.73 17.85
CA THR A 85 -4.42 3.99 19.09
C THR A 85 -2.93 3.76 19.31
N LEU A 86 -2.21 3.31 18.27
CA LEU A 86 -0.78 3.04 18.37
C LEU A 86 0.02 4.31 18.67
N LEU A 87 -0.23 5.40 17.94
CA LEU A 87 0.50 6.65 18.12
C LEU A 87 0.24 7.29 19.49
N LYS A 88 -0.98 7.16 20.04
CA LYS A 88 -1.30 7.65 21.38
C LYS A 88 -0.70 6.79 22.49
N ARG A 89 -0.68 5.46 22.32
CA ARG A 89 -0.20 4.54 23.37
C ARG A 89 1.29 4.32 23.33
N ILE A 90 1.89 4.39 22.15
CA ILE A 90 3.31 4.06 21.91
C ILE A 90 3.96 5.14 21.02
N PRO A 91 4.00 6.41 21.47
CA PRO A 91 4.51 7.52 20.63
C PRO A 91 6.01 7.40 20.32
N THR A 92 6.76 6.60 21.09
CA THR A 92 8.19 6.34 20.90
C THR A 92 8.46 5.12 20.03
N MET A 93 7.43 4.60 19.34
CA MET A 93 7.55 3.41 18.49
C MET A 93 8.51 3.66 17.34
N ARG A 94 9.46 2.73 17.15
CA ARG A 94 10.44 2.76 16.07
C ARG A 94 10.77 1.36 15.58
N LEU A 95 11.35 1.26 14.40
CA LEU A 95 11.91 -0.02 13.94
C LEU A 95 13.01 -0.48 14.91
N ALA A 96 13.00 -1.76 15.24
CA ALA A 96 14.04 -2.40 16.06
C ALA A 96 15.23 -2.89 15.23
N VAL A 97 15.12 -2.85 13.90
CA VAL A 97 16.15 -3.25 12.93
C VAL A 97 16.24 -2.20 11.81
N PRO A 98 17.35 -2.11 11.08
CA PRO A 98 17.43 -1.30 9.87
C PRO A 98 16.33 -1.65 8.87
N ALA A 99 15.80 -0.66 8.16
CA ALA A 99 14.74 -0.89 7.17
C ALA A 99 15.18 -1.83 6.04
N ALA A 100 16.49 -1.88 5.74
CA ALA A 100 17.06 -2.77 4.74
C ALA A 100 16.98 -4.26 5.13
N ASP A 101 16.86 -4.57 6.42
CA ASP A 101 16.76 -5.93 6.95
C ASP A 101 15.33 -6.46 6.97
N LEU A 102 14.36 -5.63 6.61
CA LEU A 102 12.96 -6.04 6.55
C LEU A 102 12.75 -7.00 5.37
N ARG A 103 12.18 -8.16 5.67
CA ARG A 103 11.85 -9.17 4.67
C ARG A 103 10.37 -9.10 4.29
N TYR A 104 10.14 -9.21 3.00
CA TYR A 104 8.79 -9.26 2.41
C TYR A 104 8.47 -10.67 1.97
N ASN A 105 7.18 -11.01 1.93
CA ASN A 105 6.74 -12.26 1.33
C ASN A 105 7.02 -12.27 -0.19
N GLU A 106 7.10 -13.45 -0.77
CA GLU A 106 7.41 -13.64 -2.20
C GLU A 106 6.19 -13.51 -3.11
N SER A 107 5.05 -13.06 -2.60
CA SER A 107 3.84 -12.93 -3.39
C SER A 107 3.93 -11.75 -4.38
N ALA A 108 3.70 -12.05 -5.65
CA ALA A 108 3.58 -11.03 -6.71
C ALA A 108 2.27 -10.24 -6.64
N VAL A 109 1.25 -10.75 -5.93
CA VAL A 109 -0.09 -10.14 -5.88
C VAL A 109 -0.29 -9.30 -4.63
N VAL A 110 0.18 -9.79 -3.47
CA VAL A 110 0.03 -9.11 -2.18
C VAL A 110 1.40 -9.00 -1.53
N ARG A 111 1.92 -7.79 -1.48
CA ARG A 111 3.18 -7.52 -0.79
C ARG A 111 2.92 -7.25 0.69
N GLY A 112 3.46 -8.08 1.55
CA GLY A 112 3.41 -7.93 3.00
C GLY A 112 4.77 -8.19 3.64
N LEU A 113 5.00 -7.63 4.82
CA LEU A 113 6.18 -7.94 5.64
C LEU A 113 5.99 -9.33 6.27
N VAL A 114 7.05 -10.14 6.26
CA VAL A 114 7.08 -11.40 7.01
C VAL A 114 7.07 -11.12 8.52
N ARG A 115 7.82 -10.09 8.95
CA ARG A 115 7.87 -9.57 10.33
C ARG A 115 8.12 -8.08 10.30
N LEU A 116 7.58 -7.37 11.29
CA LEU A 116 7.86 -5.96 11.57
C LEU A 116 8.40 -5.82 12.99
N PRO A 117 9.71 -6.00 13.20
CA PRO A 117 10.32 -5.83 14.52
C PRO A 117 10.22 -4.38 14.97
N MET A 118 9.58 -4.15 16.12
CA MET A 118 9.35 -2.82 16.67
C MET A 118 9.96 -2.72 18.06
N ALA A 119 10.49 -1.56 18.39
CA ALA A 119 10.94 -1.18 19.72
C ALA A 119 10.22 0.09 20.19
N TRP A 120 10.01 0.20 21.47
CA TRP A 120 9.43 1.39 22.10
C TRP A 120 9.93 1.53 23.53
N GLN A 121 9.85 2.73 24.07
CA GLN A 121 10.10 2.98 25.49
C GLN A 121 8.78 2.82 26.25
N ARG A 122 8.79 2.05 27.32
CA ARG A 122 7.68 2.06 28.27
C ARG A 122 7.69 3.40 29.02
N PHE A 123 6.59 4.12 28.99
CA PHE A 123 6.39 5.22 29.92
C PHE A 123 6.16 4.61 31.30
N ASP A 124 7.15 4.74 32.17
CA ASP A 124 6.98 4.42 33.58
C ASP A 124 6.13 5.54 34.22
N LYS A 125 4.87 5.24 34.49
CA LYS A 125 3.94 6.16 35.17
C LYS A 125 4.34 6.44 36.63
N THR A 126 5.39 5.80 37.14
CA THR A 126 5.82 5.91 38.54
C THR A 126 6.90 6.95 38.77
N ARG A 127 7.42 7.64 37.75
CA ARG A 127 8.39 8.73 37.87
C ARG A 127 7.75 10.10 37.62
N GLY A 128 6.70 10.40 38.32
CA GLY A 128 6.02 11.70 38.30
C GLY A 128 5.39 12.01 39.65
N VAL A 129 6.20 12.26 40.61
CA VAL A 129 5.88 13.09 41.80
C VAL A 129 7.09 13.95 42.09
#